data_bfb50569144bc158d14446311124c476
#
_entry.id   bfb50569144bc158d14446311124c476
#
_cell.length_a   1.000
_cell.length_b   1.000
_cell.length_c   1.000
_cell.angle_alpha   90.00
_cell.angle_beta   90.00
_cell.angle_gamma   90.00
#
_symmetry.space_group_name_H-M   'P 1'
#
loop_
_entity.id
_entity.type
_entity.pdbx_description
1 polymer ?
#
loop_
_entity_poly.entity_id
_entity_poly.type
_entity_poly.pdbx_seq_one_letter_code
_entity_poly.pdbx_strand_id
1 'polypeptide(L)'
;QLLVMKVFGASQDSASEAVLLAALEDAILLGADVINLSLGMAVGFSSGGYAYTQAIENAAEAGIVVCAAAGNDTSSTVGNAGGTDLGTTSNIDIGAVSDPSSLTQVMSIASVNNNWVLAQGFFTSPSDGEPLFIPVSDSGAQFGHQSFETLAGRDNEEKGGYEYVVVPGVGRSEDFSRVDAMGRIALIWRGDIAFSEKCDNAFAAGAIAVIVCNTESEFVTMDLSGTQVDNSLPCVMISQEDGQVLVEEAGEDGMGALTVSAQWQTVQAEDGGQLSSFSSWGGLPDLTLKPDLAAVGGNVYSTMDGGAYGTMSGTSMAAPQASGMAALLLQHLRETYEMTGPEARERVQPLLMNTAAPVLQSDGVEYSPRKQGAGL
;
A
#
# COMPACT_ATOMS: atom_id res chain seq x y z
N GLN A 1 -15.09 22.14 3.35
CA GLN A 1 -16.30 21.32 3.24
C GLN A 1 -16.10 20.26 2.16
N LEU A 2 -16.58 19.01 2.41
CA LEU A 2 -16.53 17.94 1.41
C LEU A 2 -17.89 17.82 0.71
N LEU A 3 -17.84 17.67 -0.63
CA LEU A 3 -18.96 17.28 -1.48
C LEU A 3 -18.68 15.87 -1.99
N VAL A 4 -19.50 14.90 -1.60
CA VAL A 4 -19.29 13.49 -1.99
C VAL A 4 -20.23 13.16 -3.15
N MET A 5 -19.63 12.83 -4.31
CA MET A 5 -20.35 12.40 -5.51
C MET A 5 -20.17 10.88 -5.66
N LYS A 6 -21.23 10.12 -5.36
CA LYS A 6 -21.19 8.65 -5.50
C LYS A 6 -21.42 8.27 -6.95
N VAL A 7 -20.35 7.87 -7.65
CA VAL A 7 -20.37 7.50 -9.07
C VAL A 7 -20.36 5.99 -9.31
N PHE A 8 -19.97 5.19 -8.32
CA PHE A 8 -20.01 3.72 -8.37
C PHE A 8 -21.28 3.19 -7.68
N GLY A 9 -21.95 2.23 -8.31
CA GLY A 9 -23.08 1.52 -7.72
C GLY A 9 -22.63 0.58 -6.58
N ALA A 10 -23.56 0.12 -5.75
CA ALA A 10 -23.25 -0.75 -4.60
C ALA A 10 -22.68 -2.13 -4.99
N SER A 11 -22.87 -2.56 -6.24
CA SER A 11 -22.42 -3.86 -6.78
C SER A 11 -21.74 -3.71 -8.15
N GLN A 12 -21.16 -2.55 -8.45
CA GLN A 12 -20.55 -2.27 -9.74
C GLN A 12 -19.13 -1.74 -9.51
N ASP A 13 -18.16 -2.38 -10.17
CA ASP A 13 -16.75 -2.00 -10.15
C ASP A 13 -16.40 -0.92 -11.19
N SER A 14 -17.42 -0.37 -11.87
CA SER A 14 -17.25 0.67 -12.89
C SER A 14 -18.30 1.74 -12.77
N ALA A 15 -17.93 2.99 -13.09
CA ALA A 15 -18.84 4.10 -13.28
C ALA A 15 -19.14 4.25 -14.77
N SER A 16 -20.40 4.54 -15.13
CA SER A 16 -20.73 4.92 -16.51
C SER A 16 -20.31 6.35 -16.78
N GLU A 17 -19.94 6.66 -18.02
CA GLU A 17 -19.60 8.01 -18.45
C GLU A 17 -20.70 9.03 -18.11
N ALA A 18 -21.97 8.67 -18.30
CA ALA A 18 -23.11 9.55 -17.99
C ALA A 18 -23.19 9.92 -16.50
N VAL A 19 -22.88 8.99 -15.58
CA VAL A 19 -22.88 9.26 -14.14
C VAL A 19 -21.70 10.15 -13.76
N LEU A 20 -20.53 9.89 -14.35
CA LEU A 20 -19.34 10.71 -14.12
C LEU A 20 -19.56 12.14 -14.64
N LEU A 21 -20.13 12.28 -15.83
CA LEU A 21 -20.47 13.59 -16.42
C LEU A 21 -21.43 14.39 -15.53
N ALA A 22 -22.51 13.76 -15.04
CA ALA A 22 -23.46 14.41 -14.14
C ALA A 22 -22.78 14.86 -12.83
N ALA A 23 -21.89 14.04 -12.26
CA ALA A 23 -21.17 14.41 -11.05
C ALA A 23 -20.21 15.60 -11.26
N LEU A 24 -19.54 15.68 -12.41
CA LEU A 24 -18.69 16.81 -12.78
C LEU A 24 -19.51 18.10 -12.97
N GLU A 25 -20.64 18.03 -13.66
CA GLU A 25 -21.54 19.15 -13.84
C GLU A 25 -22.10 19.64 -12.50
N ASP A 26 -22.54 18.74 -11.63
CA ASP A 26 -23.00 19.08 -10.27
C ASP A 26 -21.90 19.75 -9.45
N ALA A 27 -20.66 19.26 -9.51
CA ALA A 27 -19.53 19.86 -8.81
C ALA A 27 -19.26 21.30 -9.28
N ILE A 28 -19.35 21.56 -10.60
CA ILE A 28 -19.23 22.91 -11.17
C ILE A 28 -20.38 23.82 -10.67
N LEU A 29 -21.62 23.35 -10.76
CA LEU A 29 -22.81 24.12 -10.34
C LEU A 29 -22.80 24.41 -8.83
N LEU A 30 -22.29 23.51 -8.02
CA LEU A 30 -22.17 23.71 -6.57
C LEU A 30 -20.97 24.58 -6.18
N GLY A 31 -20.14 24.97 -7.13
CA GLY A 31 -18.99 25.85 -6.91
C GLY A 31 -17.85 25.17 -6.15
N ALA A 32 -17.50 23.94 -6.51
CA ALA A 32 -16.32 23.26 -5.96
C ALA A 32 -15.05 24.06 -6.29
N ASP A 33 -14.10 24.11 -5.38
CA ASP A 33 -12.76 24.68 -5.61
C ASP A 33 -11.81 23.64 -6.18
N VAL A 34 -11.95 22.35 -5.77
CA VAL A 34 -11.11 21.22 -6.18
C VAL A 34 -11.98 19.99 -6.43
N ILE A 35 -11.69 19.25 -7.48
CA ILE A 35 -12.27 17.93 -7.76
C ILE A 35 -11.17 16.88 -7.63
N ASN A 36 -11.47 15.81 -6.86
CA ASN A 36 -10.63 14.62 -6.77
C ASN A 36 -11.25 13.47 -7.53
N LEU A 37 -10.46 12.84 -8.42
CA LEU A 37 -10.84 11.67 -9.22
C LEU A 37 -9.92 10.51 -8.90
N SER A 38 -10.24 9.74 -7.83
CA SER A 38 -9.55 8.49 -7.48
C SER A 38 -10.09 7.31 -8.31
N LEU A 39 -10.18 7.51 -9.62
CA LEU A 39 -10.71 6.56 -10.60
C LEU A 39 -10.01 6.77 -11.95
N GLY A 40 -10.09 5.78 -12.83
CA GLY A 40 -9.57 5.89 -14.19
C GLY A 40 -9.64 4.58 -14.96
N MET A 41 -9.35 4.68 -16.24
CA MET A 41 -9.13 3.54 -17.14
C MET A 41 -7.67 3.51 -17.57
N ALA A 42 -7.08 2.31 -17.63
CA ALA A 42 -5.70 2.14 -18.07
C ALA A 42 -5.46 2.72 -19.46
N VAL A 43 -4.32 3.36 -19.65
CA VAL A 43 -3.85 3.95 -20.90
C VAL A 43 -4.76 5.06 -21.44
N GLY A 44 -4.50 6.28 -20.99
CA GLY A 44 -5.20 7.48 -21.46
C GLY A 44 -4.48 8.20 -22.60
N PHE A 45 -5.20 9.15 -23.21
CA PHE A 45 -4.68 10.09 -24.20
C PHE A 45 -4.89 11.52 -23.70
N SER A 46 -3.97 12.43 -24.01
CA SER A 46 -4.05 13.82 -23.58
C SER A 46 -5.20 14.61 -24.23
N SER A 47 -5.72 14.11 -25.34
CA SER A 47 -6.86 14.66 -26.06
C SER A 47 -7.89 13.56 -26.32
N GLY A 48 -9.02 13.60 -25.62
CA GLY A 48 -10.17 12.74 -25.87
C GLY A 48 -11.31 13.53 -26.48
N GLY A 49 -12.05 12.94 -27.40
CA GLY A 49 -13.30 13.52 -27.94
C GLY A 49 -14.52 13.14 -27.11
N TYR A 50 -14.35 12.83 -25.84
CA TYR A 50 -15.39 12.33 -24.95
C TYR A 50 -16.11 13.49 -24.24
N ALA A 51 -17.38 13.29 -23.92
CA ALA A 51 -18.18 14.34 -23.27
C ALA A 51 -17.62 14.74 -21.89
N TYR A 52 -17.05 13.78 -21.14
CA TYR A 52 -16.47 14.11 -19.84
C TYR A 52 -15.15 14.92 -19.95
N THR A 53 -14.41 14.81 -21.06
CA THR A 53 -13.25 15.68 -21.33
C THR A 53 -13.70 17.15 -21.38
N GLN A 54 -14.80 17.42 -22.08
CA GLN A 54 -15.38 18.77 -22.12
C GLN A 54 -15.85 19.23 -20.74
N ALA A 55 -16.41 18.35 -19.91
CA ALA A 55 -16.82 18.72 -18.56
C ALA A 55 -15.61 19.06 -17.67
N ILE A 56 -14.48 18.36 -17.83
CA ILE A 56 -13.23 18.68 -17.15
C ILE A 56 -12.65 20.01 -17.63
N GLU A 57 -12.71 20.30 -18.92
CA GLU A 57 -12.33 21.60 -19.47
C GLU A 57 -13.20 22.73 -18.92
N ASN A 58 -14.51 22.53 -18.87
CA ASN A 58 -15.46 23.48 -18.26
C ASN A 58 -15.15 23.70 -16.76
N ALA A 59 -14.80 22.65 -16.02
CA ALA A 59 -14.38 22.77 -14.62
C ALA A 59 -13.12 23.63 -14.50
N ALA A 60 -12.14 23.40 -15.37
CA ALA A 60 -10.91 24.19 -15.41
C ALA A 60 -11.16 25.66 -15.76
N GLU A 61 -12.04 25.94 -16.72
CA GLU A 61 -12.48 27.29 -17.09
C GLU A 61 -13.26 28.00 -15.96
N ALA A 62 -14.00 27.24 -15.15
CA ALA A 62 -14.63 27.73 -13.94
C ALA A 62 -13.64 28.02 -12.79
N GLY A 63 -12.36 27.70 -12.96
CA GLY A 63 -11.31 27.89 -11.96
C GLY A 63 -11.16 26.76 -10.96
N ILE A 64 -11.68 25.58 -11.28
CA ILE A 64 -11.61 24.39 -10.42
C ILE A 64 -10.32 23.61 -10.71
N VAL A 65 -9.57 23.25 -9.67
CA VAL A 65 -8.42 22.34 -9.80
C VAL A 65 -8.92 20.91 -9.86
N VAL A 66 -8.53 20.15 -10.87
CA VAL A 66 -8.87 18.72 -11.00
C VAL A 66 -7.62 17.90 -10.77
N CYS A 67 -7.64 17.04 -9.74
CA CYS A 67 -6.58 16.08 -9.43
C CYS A 67 -7.07 14.66 -9.73
N ALA A 68 -6.26 13.84 -10.36
CA ALA A 68 -6.61 12.45 -10.62
C ALA A 68 -5.45 11.49 -10.37
N ALA A 69 -5.83 10.27 -9.99
CA ALA A 69 -4.90 9.16 -9.81
C ALA A 69 -4.21 8.78 -11.13
N ALA A 70 -2.89 8.67 -11.14
CA ALA A 70 -2.13 8.33 -12.35
C ALA A 70 -2.42 6.91 -12.87
N GLY A 71 -2.91 6.02 -12.02
CA GLY A 71 -3.19 4.62 -12.32
C GLY A 71 -2.24 3.67 -11.59
N ASN A 72 -2.61 2.39 -11.57
CA ASN A 72 -1.89 1.34 -10.84
C ASN A 72 -1.36 0.23 -11.77
N ASP A 73 -1.11 0.57 -13.03
CA ASP A 73 -0.75 -0.39 -14.08
C ASP A 73 0.76 -0.42 -14.38
N THR A 74 1.58 0.27 -13.60
CA THR A 74 3.04 0.39 -13.73
C THR A 74 3.44 0.85 -15.12
N SER A 75 3.47 -0.03 -16.11
CA SER A 75 3.79 0.25 -17.51
C SER A 75 3.01 -0.66 -18.45
N SER A 76 3.01 -0.32 -19.74
CA SER A 76 2.32 -1.10 -20.77
C SER A 76 2.85 -2.54 -20.95
N THR A 77 3.99 -2.88 -20.35
CA THR A 77 4.58 -4.22 -20.39
C THR A 77 4.14 -5.09 -19.21
N VAL A 78 3.54 -4.49 -18.17
CA VAL A 78 3.03 -5.14 -16.97
C VAL A 78 1.51 -5.13 -17.01
N GLY A 79 0.87 -6.20 -16.57
CA GLY A 79 -0.60 -6.28 -16.48
C GLY A 79 -1.35 -6.26 -17.83
N ASN A 80 -0.67 -6.58 -18.95
CA ASN A 80 -1.33 -6.61 -20.25
C ASN A 80 -2.38 -7.72 -20.32
N ALA A 81 -3.37 -7.58 -21.23
CA ALA A 81 -4.47 -8.53 -21.39
C ALA A 81 -4.02 -9.96 -21.75
N GLY A 82 -2.79 -10.16 -22.18
CA GLY A 82 -2.19 -11.47 -22.43
C GLY A 82 -1.66 -12.16 -21.16
N GLY A 83 -1.66 -11.49 -20.02
CA GLY A 83 -1.17 -12.03 -18.74
C GLY A 83 0.32 -12.38 -18.74
N THR A 84 1.09 -11.85 -19.67
CA THR A 84 2.52 -12.11 -19.79
C THR A 84 3.29 -10.84 -19.48
N ASP A 85 4.05 -10.85 -18.38
CA ASP A 85 5.03 -9.80 -18.13
C ASP A 85 6.13 -9.86 -19.19
N LEU A 86 6.08 -8.90 -20.07
CA LEU A 86 7.17 -8.67 -21.01
C LEU A 86 8.23 -7.90 -20.23
N GLY A 87 9.33 -8.52 -19.88
CA GLY A 87 10.38 -7.94 -19.04
C GLY A 87 10.62 -6.45 -19.32
N THR A 88 10.65 -5.65 -18.27
CA THR A 88 10.82 -4.19 -18.38
C THR A 88 12.19 -3.85 -18.95
N THR A 89 12.21 -3.08 -20.02
CA THR A 89 13.41 -2.38 -20.43
C THR A 89 13.60 -1.16 -19.50
N SER A 90 14.83 -0.73 -19.29
CA SER A 90 15.14 0.47 -18.48
C SER A 90 14.52 1.76 -19.06
N ASN A 91 14.06 1.74 -20.29
CA ASN A 91 13.36 2.83 -20.96
C ASN A 91 12.11 2.31 -21.67
N ILE A 92 10.97 2.48 -21.03
CA ILE A 92 9.67 2.04 -21.53
C ILE A 92 9.13 3.09 -22.49
N ASP A 93 8.82 2.68 -23.72
CA ASP A 93 8.40 3.60 -24.79
C ASP A 93 6.97 4.13 -24.60
N ILE A 94 6.07 3.31 -24.01
CA ILE A 94 4.66 3.64 -23.84
C ILE A 94 4.32 3.63 -22.35
N GLY A 95 3.81 4.76 -21.86
CA GLY A 95 3.30 4.89 -20.50
C GLY A 95 1.91 4.26 -20.34
N ALA A 96 1.51 4.05 -19.07
CA ALA A 96 0.23 3.48 -18.68
C ALA A 96 -0.60 4.44 -17.79
N VAL A 97 -0.31 5.75 -17.85
CA VAL A 97 -1.10 6.75 -17.11
C VAL A 97 -2.55 6.68 -17.58
N SER A 98 -3.44 6.59 -16.60
CA SER A 98 -4.87 6.36 -16.82
C SER A 98 -5.59 7.62 -17.32
N ASP A 99 -6.72 7.44 -17.97
CA ASP A 99 -7.68 8.48 -18.26
C ASP A 99 -8.68 8.59 -17.07
N PRO A 100 -9.01 9.79 -16.50
CA PRO A 100 -8.74 11.14 -17.05
C PRO A 100 -7.41 11.79 -16.60
N SER A 101 -6.58 11.11 -15.88
CA SER A 101 -5.29 11.64 -15.39
C SER A 101 -4.34 12.08 -16.52
N SER A 102 -4.51 11.51 -17.71
CA SER A 102 -3.77 11.85 -18.93
C SER A 102 -4.11 13.22 -19.52
N LEU A 103 -5.29 13.79 -19.19
CA LEU A 103 -5.74 15.04 -19.76
C LEU A 103 -4.90 16.22 -19.30
N THR A 104 -4.68 17.20 -20.20
CA THR A 104 -3.86 18.38 -19.93
C THR A 104 -4.39 19.24 -18.78
N GLN A 105 -5.71 19.28 -18.60
CA GLN A 105 -6.38 20.10 -17.57
C GLN A 105 -6.38 19.44 -16.19
N VAL A 106 -5.92 18.20 -16.10
CA VAL A 106 -5.92 17.39 -14.87
C VAL A 106 -4.51 17.31 -14.31
N MET A 107 -4.36 17.52 -13.02
CA MET A 107 -3.12 17.27 -12.30
C MET A 107 -3.03 15.77 -11.98
N SER A 108 -2.10 15.09 -12.62
CA SER A 108 -1.86 13.64 -12.54
C SER A 108 -0.97 13.30 -11.36
N ILE A 109 -1.43 12.42 -10.47
CA ILE A 109 -0.74 12.15 -9.21
C ILE A 109 -0.24 10.72 -9.15
N ALA A 110 1.09 10.56 -9.09
CA ALA A 110 1.79 9.30 -8.83
C ALA A 110 1.78 8.94 -7.33
N SER A 111 2.13 7.71 -7.01
CA SER A 111 2.15 7.19 -5.64
C SER A 111 3.55 6.96 -5.12
N VAL A 112 3.80 7.43 -3.88
CA VAL A 112 4.98 7.14 -3.06
C VAL A 112 4.53 6.33 -1.85
N ASN A 113 5.36 5.41 -1.37
CA ASN A 113 5.07 4.62 -0.19
C ASN A 113 5.25 5.45 1.09
N ASN A 114 4.37 5.25 2.06
CA ASN A 114 4.44 5.92 3.35
C ASN A 114 5.71 5.49 4.10
N ASN A 115 6.41 6.44 4.70
CA ASN A 115 7.60 6.17 5.54
C ASN A 115 7.27 5.41 6.82
N TRP A 116 6.04 5.57 7.31
CA TRP A 116 5.58 4.98 8.56
C TRP A 116 4.29 4.21 8.33
N VAL A 117 4.26 2.98 8.78
CA VAL A 117 3.08 2.11 8.66
C VAL A 117 2.65 1.61 10.02
N LEU A 118 1.35 1.35 10.16
CA LEU A 118 0.83 0.64 11.31
C LEU A 118 1.02 -0.87 11.08
N ALA A 119 1.69 -1.52 12.00
CA ALA A 119 1.94 -2.95 11.95
C ALA A 119 1.40 -3.65 13.21
N GLN A 120 0.86 -4.83 13.01
CA GLN A 120 0.68 -5.80 14.08
C GLN A 120 2.00 -6.51 14.35
N GLY A 121 2.16 -7.05 15.54
CA GLY A 121 3.38 -7.76 15.88
C GLY A 121 3.44 -8.18 17.33
N PHE A 122 4.64 -8.45 17.77
CA PHE A 122 4.92 -8.86 19.12
C PHE A 122 6.21 -8.19 19.64
N PHE A 123 6.36 -8.14 20.94
CA PHE A 123 7.61 -7.73 21.57
C PHE A 123 8.43 -8.97 21.92
N THR A 124 9.74 -8.93 21.67
CA THR A 124 10.66 -9.93 22.21
C THR A 124 10.71 -9.82 23.73
N SER A 125 11.09 -10.90 24.40
CA SER A 125 11.27 -10.93 25.86
C SER A 125 12.69 -11.43 26.19
N PRO A 126 13.70 -10.62 25.84
CA PRO A 126 15.09 -11.01 26.07
C PRO A 126 15.40 -11.14 27.57
N SER A 127 16.33 -12.01 27.93
CA SER A 127 16.82 -12.15 29.30
C SER A 127 17.58 -10.89 29.77
N ASP A 128 18.26 -10.23 28.85
CA ASP A 128 18.99 -8.98 29.06
C ASP A 128 18.69 -8.03 27.90
N GLY A 129 18.29 -6.78 28.20
CA GLY A 129 18.03 -5.74 27.21
C GLY A 129 16.60 -5.22 27.21
N GLU A 130 16.30 -4.32 26.27
CA GLU A 130 14.96 -3.76 26.07
C GLU A 130 14.19 -4.64 25.08
N PRO A 131 12.87 -4.87 25.29
CA PRO A 131 12.03 -5.56 24.34
C PRO A 131 12.04 -4.87 22.97
N LEU A 132 12.24 -5.63 21.90
CA LEU A 132 12.17 -5.16 20.53
C LEU A 132 10.79 -5.48 19.98
N PHE A 133 10.14 -4.51 19.31
CA PHE A 133 8.91 -4.77 18.56
C PHE A 133 9.26 -5.38 17.20
N ILE A 134 8.70 -6.56 16.91
CA ILE A 134 8.84 -7.26 15.64
C ILE A 134 7.50 -7.20 14.90
N PRO A 135 7.43 -6.54 13.74
CA PRO A 135 6.23 -6.50 12.92
C PRO A 135 6.00 -7.84 12.22
N VAL A 136 4.74 -8.20 12.03
CA VAL A 136 4.37 -9.44 11.32
C VAL A 136 3.55 -9.14 10.07
N SER A 137 3.73 -9.98 9.04
CA SER A 137 2.82 -10.07 7.90
C SER A 137 1.84 -11.22 8.14
N ASP A 138 0.58 -10.88 8.43
CA ASP A 138 -0.50 -11.84 8.71
C ASP A 138 -1.26 -12.18 7.42
N SER A 139 -0.63 -12.94 6.53
CA SER A 139 -1.30 -13.43 5.31
C SER A 139 -2.29 -14.56 5.61
N GLY A 140 -2.17 -15.22 6.78
CA GLY A 140 -3.02 -16.36 7.15
C GLY A 140 -4.50 -16.00 7.19
N ALA A 141 -4.83 -14.81 7.66
CA ALA A 141 -6.21 -14.32 7.72
C ALA A 141 -6.90 -14.27 6.34
N GLN A 142 -6.17 -14.05 5.26
CA GLN A 142 -6.69 -14.07 3.88
C GLN A 142 -7.14 -15.47 3.42
N PHE A 143 -6.60 -16.53 4.04
CA PHE A 143 -6.94 -17.93 3.77
C PHE A 143 -7.84 -18.52 4.85
N GLY A 144 -8.44 -17.68 5.72
CA GLY A 144 -9.38 -18.10 6.75
C GLY A 144 -8.74 -18.62 8.03
N HIS A 145 -7.43 -18.52 8.20
CA HIS A 145 -6.77 -18.80 9.46
C HIS A 145 -7.06 -17.72 10.51
N GLN A 146 -6.95 -18.07 11.78
CA GLN A 146 -7.06 -17.07 12.85
C GLN A 146 -5.95 -16.03 12.71
N SER A 147 -6.27 -14.76 12.92
CA SER A 147 -5.28 -13.71 13.00
C SER A 147 -4.35 -13.93 14.21
N PHE A 148 -3.08 -13.60 14.04
CA PHE A 148 -2.08 -13.68 15.11
C PHE A 148 -2.43 -12.80 16.32
N GLU A 149 -3.15 -11.70 16.09
CA GLU A 149 -3.68 -10.81 17.14
C GLU A 149 -4.58 -11.58 18.15
N THR A 150 -5.23 -12.67 17.74
CA THR A 150 -6.07 -13.47 18.65
C THR A 150 -5.30 -14.05 19.83
N LEU A 151 -3.98 -14.14 19.74
CA LEU A 151 -3.11 -14.55 20.84
C LEU A 151 -3.01 -13.47 21.92
N ALA A 152 -3.10 -12.19 21.58
CA ALA A 152 -3.01 -11.09 22.54
C ALA A 152 -4.17 -11.08 23.57
N GLY A 153 -5.34 -11.63 23.22
CA GLY A 153 -6.52 -11.68 24.08
C GLY A 153 -6.66 -12.91 24.96
N ARG A 154 -5.73 -13.87 24.89
CA ARG A 154 -5.79 -15.10 25.67
C ARG A 154 -4.99 -14.96 26.96
N ASP A 155 -5.66 -14.70 28.09
CA ASP A 155 -5.21 -14.82 29.51
C ASP A 155 -3.69 -14.58 29.85
N ASN A 156 -2.93 -13.86 29.02
CA ASN A 156 -1.46 -13.82 29.12
C ASN A 156 -0.88 -12.51 29.66
N GLU A 157 -1.68 -11.48 29.89
CA GLU A 157 -1.17 -10.25 30.51
C GLU A 157 -0.58 -10.50 31.90
N GLU A 158 -1.02 -11.57 32.61
CA GLU A 158 -0.47 -11.99 33.92
C GLU A 158 0.67 -13.01 33.82
N LYS A 159 0.94 -13.63 32.64
CA LYS A 159 1.90 -14.74 32.52
C LYS A 159 3.20 -14.44 31.74
N GLY A 160 3.43 -13.19 31.32
CA GLY A 160 4.71 -12.81 30.73
C GLY A 160 4.94 -13.26 29.27
N GLY A 161 3.88 -13.62 28.54
CA GLY A 161 3.97 -13.90 27.10
C GLY A 161 3.94 -15.38 26.73
N TYR A 162 4.27 -15.66 25.46
CA TYR A 162 4.33 -17.02 24.88
C TYR A 162 5.77 -17.50 24.77
N GLU A 163 6.00 -18.79 25.05
CA GLU A 163 7.24 -19.44 24.65
C GLU A 163 7.22 -19.75 23.15
N TYR A 164 8.34 -19.58 22.50
CA TYR A 164 8.58 -20.09 21.15
C TYR A 164 9.73 -21.07 21.13
N VAL A 165 9.73 -21.94 20.13
CA VAL A 165 10.82 -22.89 19.88
C VAL A 165 11.32 -22.75 18.45
N VAL A 166 12.64 -22.66 18.28
CA VAL A 166 13.31 -22.65 16.98
C VAL A 166 13.29 -24.06 16.41
N VAL A 167 12.54 -24.26 15.33
CA VAL A 167 12.48 -25.56 14.66
C VAL A 167 13.68 -25.67 13.73
N PRO A 168 14.54 -26.69 13.87
CA PRO A 168 15.68 -26.87 12.98
C PRO A 168 15.22 -27.20 11.56
N GLY A 169 15.94 -26.71 10.56
CA GLY A 169 15.59 -26.92 9.15
C GLY A 169 14.45 -26.00 8.67
N VAL A 170 13.54 -26.54 7.87
CA VAL A 170 12.47 -25.79 7.20
C VAL A 170 11.05 -26.18 7.68
N GLY A 171 10.95 -26.90 8.78
CA GLY A 171 9.67 -27.31 9.36
C GLY A 171 9.08 -28.57 8.71
N ARG A 172 9.90 -29.51 8.28
CA ARG A 172 9.47 -30.86 7.91
C ARG A 172 9.03 -31.64 9.15
N SER A 173 8.22 -32.65 8.99
CA SER A 173 7.76 -33.50 10.11
C SER A 173 8.90 -34.06 10.95
N GLU A 174 10.03 -34.43 10.32
CA GLU A 174 11.24 -34.92 11.01
C GLU A 174 11.96 -33.82 11.82
N ASP A 175 11.85 -32.56 11.45
CA ASP A 175 12.45 -31.43 12.16
C ASP A 175 11.80 -31.26 13.53
N PHE A 176 10.47 -31.43 13.60
CA PHE A 176 9.74 -31.39 14.87
C PHE A 176 10.02 -32.52 15.84
N SER A 177 10.59 -33.65 15.37
CA SER A 177 11.00 -34.74 16.27
C SER A 177 12.17 -34.37 17.19
N ARG A 178 12.83 -33.24 16.94
CA ARG A 178 14.02 -32.77 17.67
C ARG A 178 13.70 -31.65 18.67
N VAL A 179 12.47 -31.15 18.69
CA VAL A 179 12.07 -30.04 19.54
C VAL A 179 10.70 -30.31 20.18
N ASP A 180 10.42 -29.68 21.31
CA ASP A 180 9.11 -29.73 21.94
C ASP A 180 8.31 -28.48 21.56
N ALA A 181 7.45 -28.62 20.56
CA ALA A 181 6.56 -27.55 20.10
C ALA A 181 5.20 -27.53 20.79
N MET A 182 4.91 -28.50 21.69
CA MET A 182 3.62 -28.61 22.35
C MET A 182 3.27 -27.36 23.18
N GLY A 183 2.20 -26.66 22.79
CA GLY A 183 1.74 -25.45 23.47
C GLY A 183 2.62 -24.20 23.24
N ARG A 184 3.56 -24.25 22.31
CA ARG A 184 4.49 -23.16 21.97
C ARG A 184 4.26 -22.64 20.56
N ILE A 185 4.82 -21.47 20.28
CA ILE A 185 4.92 -20.92 18.92
C ILE A 185 6.09 -21.59 18.20
N ALA A 186 5.85 -22.13 17.00
CA ALA A 186 6.92 -22.71 16.18
C ALA A 186 7.56 -21.62 15.32
N LEU A 187 8.86 -21.36 15.52
CA LEU A 187 9.67 -20.46 14.69
C LEU A 187 10.37 -21.28 13.60
N ILE A 188 10.05 -21.05 12.34
CA ILE A 188 10.44 -21.90 11.21
C ILE A 188 11.03 -21.05 10.09
N TRP A 189 12.18 -21.41 9.56
CA TRP A 189 12.72 -20.75 8.37
C TRP A 189 11.92 -21.07 7.10
N ARG A 190 11.73 -20.11 6.23
CA ARG A 190 11.28 -20.34 4.85
C ARG A 190 12.25 -21.31 4.18
N GLY A 191 11.81 -22.00 3.13
CA GLY A 191 12.64 -22.97 2.41
C GLY A 191 11.83 -23.61 1.29
N ASP A 192 12.15 -24.86 0.98
CA ASP A 192 11.71 -25.60 -0.19
C ASP A 192 10.38 -26.38 -0.01
N ILE A 193 9.70 -26.27 1.14
CA ILE A 193 8.36 -26.84 1.36
C ILE A 193 7.29 -25.75 1.41
N ALA A 194 6.05 -26.11 1.07
CA ALA A 194 4.91 -25.19 1.07
C ALA A 194 4.63 -24.61 2.46
N PHE A 195 4.11 -23.38 2.53
CA PHE A 195 3.70 -22.77 3.80
C PHE A 195 2.58 -23.57 4.48
N SER A 196 1.63 -24.10 3.70
CA SER A 196 0.59 -25.00 4.21
C SER A 196 1.17 -26.25 4.88
N GLU A 197 2.20 -26.89 4.29
CA GLU A 197 2.88 -28.04 4.87
C GLU A 197 3.57 -27.70 6.18
N LYS A 198 4.20 -26.50 6.29
CA LYS A 198 4.79 -26.02 7.56
C LYS A 198 3.74 -25.90 8.66
N CYS A 199 2.57 -25.32 8.34
CA CYS A 199 1.48 -25.19 9.28
C CYS A 199 0.92 -26.54 9.72
N ASP A 200 0.73 -27.49 8.79
CA ASP A 200 0.24 -28.83 9.09
C ASP A 200 1.21 -29.61 10.00
N ASN A 201 2.50 -29.54 9.73
CA ASN A 201 3.53 -30.20 10.55
C ASN A 201 3.63 -29.57 11.95
N ALA A 202 3.57 -28.24 12.06
CA ALA A 202 3.56 -27.53 13.34
C ALA A 202 2.32 -27.87 14.17
N PHE A 203 1.14 -27.92 13.54
CA PHE A 203 -0.09 -28.31 14.20
C PHE A 203 -0.01 -29.76 14.72
N ALA A 204 0.48 -30.68 13.90
CA ALA A 204 0.66 -32.08 14.30
C ALA A 204 1.65 -32.23 15.47
N ALA A 205 2.62 -31.31 15.61
CA ALA A 205 3.54 -31.24 16.74
C ALA A 205 2.96 -30.53 17.98
N GLY A 206 1.71 -30.03 17.89
CA GLY A 206 1.02 -29.37 18.99
C GLY A 206 1.36 -27.90 19.18
N ALA A 207 1.95 -27.24 18.18
CA ALA A 207 2.18 -25.81 18.21
C ALA A 207 0.86 -25.02 18.24
N ILE A 208 0.88 -23.83 18.87
CA ILE A 208 -0.30 -22.95 19.00
C ILE A 208 -0.30 -21.82 17.96
N ALA A 209 0.82 -21.57 17.31
CA ALA A 209 0.99 -20.65 16.20
C ALA A 209 2.28 -20.96 15.45
N VAL A 210 2.41 -20.39 14.25
CA VAL A 210 3.60 -20.49 13.42
C VAL A 210 4.11 -19.10 13.08
N ILE A 211 5.39 -18.87 13.28
CA ILE A 211 6.13 -17.70 12.77
C ILE A 211 7.11 -18.22 11.72
N VAL A 212 6.94 -17.79 10.47
CA VAL A 212 7.87 -18.11 9.39
C VAL A 212 8.88 -16.99 9.25
N CYS A 213 10.17 -17.28 9.45
CA CYS A 213 11.25 -16.35 9.16
C CYS A 213 11.52 -16.35 7.66
N ASN A 214 11.42 -15.21 7.01
CA ASN A 214 11.74 -15.08 5.60
C ASN A 214 13.24 -15.27 5.35
N THR A 215 13.60 -15.57 4.10
CA THR A 215 14.99 -15.69 3.62
C THR A 215 15.38 -14.59 2.66
N GLU A 216 14.46 -13.67 2.42
CA GLU A 216 14.59 -12.52 1.53
C GLU A 216 14.11 -11.26 2.29
N SER A 217 14.52 -10.07 1.84
CA SER A 217 14.17 -8.80 2.47
C SER A 217 12.68 -8.46 2.34
N GLU A 218 12.04 -8.83 1.23
CA GLU A 218 10.64 -8.51 0.98
C GLU A 218 9.70 -9.58 1.51
N PHE A 219 8.62 -9.17 2.19
CA PHE A 219 7.57 -10.08 2.59
C PHE A 219 6.86 -10.67 1.37
N VAL A 220 6.55 -11.96 1.46
CA VAL A 220 5.73 -12.65 0.46
C VAL A 220 4.39 -13.07 1.08
N THR A 221 3.35 -13.07 0.26
CA THR A 221 2.06 -13.63 0.69
C THR A 221 2.21 -15.15 0.84
N MET A 222 1.96 -15.66 2.05
CA MET A 222 1.99 -17.09 2.30
C MET A 222 0.69 -17.73 1.81
N ASP A 223 0.76 -18.56 0.78
CA ASP A 223 -0.38 -19.36 0.34
C ASP A 223 -0.62 -20.53 1.30
N LEU A 224 -1.69 -20.44 2.06
CA LEU A 224 -2.13 -21.45 3.03
C LEU A 224 -3.38 -22.23 2.56
N SER A 225 -3.80 -22.07 1.31
CA SER A 225 -5.00 -22.72 0.76
C SER A 225 -4.95 -24.25 0.76
N GLY A 226 -3.75 -24.84 0.81
CA GLY A 226 -3.52 -26.27 0.87
C GLY A 226 -3.49 -26.90 2.26
N THR A 227 -3.69 -26.10 3.33
CA THR A 227 -3.63 -26.55 4.72
C THR A 227 -4.74 -27.59 5.01
N GLN A 228 -4.36 -28.68 5.65
CA GLN A 228 -5.27 -29.79 6.06
C GLN A 228 -5.81 -29.62 7.46
N VAL A 229 -5.23 -28.72 8.26
CA VAL A 229 -5.64 -28.44 9.64
C VAL A 229 -6.82 -27.49 9.69
N ASP A 230 -7.59 -27.55 10.76
CA ASP A 230 -8.62 -26.56 11.09
C ASP A 230 -7.95 -25.17 11.16
N ASN A 231 -8.60 -24.15 10.57
CA ASN A 231 -8.10 -22.77 10.42
C ASN A 231 -7.85 -22.03 11.77
N SER A 232 -7.70 -22.79 12.85
CA SER A 232 -7.48 -22.26 14.20
C SER A 232 -6.03 -21.88 14.51
N LEU A 233 -5.06 -22.27 13.65
CA LEU A 233 -3.64 -22.00 13.87
C LEU A 233 -3.22 -20.68 13.22
N PRO A 234 -2.89 -19.61 13.99
CA PRO A 234 -2.30 -18.41 13.44
C PRO A 234 -0.97 -18.69 12.75
N CYS A 235 -0.77 -18.13 11.55
CA CYS A 235 0.46 -18.30 10.78
C CYS A 235 0.88 -16.95 10.19
N VAL A 236 2.03 -16.44 10.62
CA VAL A 236 2.56 -15.13 10.22
C VAL A 236 3.98 -15.23 9.70
N MET A 237 4.43 -14.21 8.98
CA MET A 237 5.81 -14.07 8.51
C MET A 237 6.48 -12.88 9.18
N ILE A 238 7.78 -13.02 9.47
CA ILE A 238 8.67 -11.95 9.90
C ILE A 238 9.84 -11.82 8.91
N SER A 239 10.57 -10.72 8.99
CA SER A 239 11.77 -10.49 8.16
C SER A 239 12.88 -11.51 8.46
N GLN A 240 13.88 -11.59 7.58
CA GLN A 240 15.07 -12.40 7.83
C GLN A 240 15.86 -11.89 9.04
N GLU A 241 16.00 -10.58 9.17
CA GLU A 241 16.75 -9.94 10.27
C GLU A 241 16.07 -10.20 11.62
N ASP A 242 14.75 -10.02 11.70
CA ASP A 242 13.99 -10.32 12.92
C ASP A 242 14.03 -11.80 13.30
N GLY A 243 14.02 -12.69 12.29
CA GLY A 243 14.21 -14.12 12.49
C GLY A 243 15.56 -14.45 13.11
N GLN A 244 16.64 -13.78 12.68
CA GLN A 244 17.97 -13.93 13.28
C GLN A 244 18.01 -13.46 14.73
N VAL A 245 17.40 -12.31 15.03
CA VAL A 245 17.28 -11.81 16.42
C VAL A 245 16.63 -12.85 17.32
N LEU A 246 15.49 -13.44 16.91
CA LEU A 246 14.82 -14.45 17.72
C LEU A 246 15.64 -15.73 17.90
N VAL A 247 16.37 -16.14 16.87
CA VAL A 247 17.26 -17.32 16.97
C VAL A 247 18.42 -17.05 17.95
N GLU A 248 18.99 -15.84 17.95
CA GLU A 248 20.04 -15.44 18.87
C GLU A 248 19.52 -15.34 20.32
N GLU A 249 18.32 -14.78 20.52
CA GLU A 249 17.66 -14.70 21.84
C GLU A 249 17.30 -16.07 22.41
N ALA A 250 16.95 -17.05 21.55
CA ALA A 250 16.63 -18.41 21.96
C ALA A 250 17.83 -19.16 22.54
N GLY A 251 19.07 -18.73 22.23
CA GLY A 251 20.28 -19.37 22.78
C GLY A 251 20.49 -20.82 22.37
N GLU A 252 21.28 -21.57 23.17
CA GLU A 252 21.67 -22.93 22.84
C GLU A 252 20.53 -23.96 22.97
N ASP A 253 19.53 -23.71 23.80
CA ASP A 253 18.36 -24.59 23.98
C ASP A 253 17.26 -24.35 22.92
N GLY A 254 17.44 -23.35 22.07
CA GLY A 254 16.53 -23.05 20.97
C GLY A 254 15.14 -22.57 21.43
N MET A 255 15.05 -22.05 22.67
CA MET A 255 13.79 -21.59 23.26
C MET A 255 13.88 -20.13 23.67
N GLY A 256 12.83 -19.37 23.35
CA GLY A 256 12.69 -17.97 23.75
C GLY A 256 11.28 -17.64 24.16
N ALA A 257 11.07 -16.37 24.51
CA ALA A 257 9.75 -15.87 24.88
C ALA A 257 9.42 -14.58 24.11
N LEU A 258 8.14 -14.37 23.87
CA LEU A 258 7.62 -13.17 23.21
C LEU A 258 6.26 -12.78 23.78
N THR A 259 5.86 -11.51 23.62
CA THR A 259 4.54 -11.01 24.04
C THR A 259 3.82 -10.44 22.83
N VAL A 260 2.69 -11.06 22.46
CA VAL A 260 1.89 -10.61 21.31
C VAL A 260 1.21 -9.29 21.67
N SER A 261 1.39 -8.27 20.83
CA SER A 261 0.81 -6.95 21.04
C SER A 261 -0.65 -6.92 20.59
N ALA A 262 -1.54 -6.49 21.47
CA ALA A 262 -2.92 -6.17 21.13
C ALA A 262 -3.05 -4.79 20.43
N GLN A 263 -2.00 -4.01 20.43
CA GLN A 263 -1.99 -2.65 19.88
C GLN A 263 -1.11 -2.60 18.62
N TRP A 264 -1.62 -1.94 17.60
CA TRP A 264 -0.84 -1.62 16.42
C TRP A 264 0.28 -0.65 16.78
N GLN A 265 1.47 -0.91 16.29
CA GLN A 265 2.64 -0.06 16.45
C GLN A 265 2.97 0.66 15.15
N THR A 266 3.47 1.89 15.26
CA THR A 266 3.99 2.60 14.09
C THR A 266 5.44 2.16 13.86
N VAL A 267 5.72 1.59 12.70
CA VAL A 267 7.06 1.15 12.30
C VAL A 267 7.49 1.86 11.02
N GLN A 268 8.79 2.00 10.83
CA GLN A 268 9.33 2.52 9.58
C GLN A 268 9.18 1.46 8.48
N ALA A 269 8.64 1.86 7.32
CA ALA A 269 8.53 0.98 6.18
C ALA A 269 9.88 0.87 5.46
N GLU A 270 10.29 -0.34 5.07
CA GLU A 270 11.56 -0.57 4.36
C GLU A 270 11.61 0.17 3.01
N ASP A 271 10.50 0.21 2.29
CA ASP A 271 10.33 0.92 1.01
C ASP A 271 9.73 2.32 1.18
N GLY A 272 9.72 2.84 2.41
CA GLY A 272 9.19 4.16 2.74
C GLY A 272 9.89 5.26 1.96
N GLY A 273 9.10 6.21 1.43
CA GLY A 273 9.60 7.32 0.63
C GLY A 273 9.99 6.96 -0.81
N GLN A 274 9.93 5.69 -1.22
CA GLN A 274 10.15 5.26 -2.60
C GLN A 274 8.86 5.32 -3.41
N LEU A 275 8.95 5.43 -4.72
CA LEU A 275 7.79 5.32 -5.59
C LEU A 275 7.17 3.93 -5.48
N SER A 276 5.84 3.90 -5.31
CA SER A 276 5.12 2.64 -5.26
C SER A 276 5.28 1.86 -6.58
N SER A 277 5.58 0.57 -6.48
CA SER A 277 5.86 -0.28 -7.64
C SER A 277 4.71 -0.36 -8.65
N PHE A 278 3.48 -0.19 -8.17
CA PHE A 278 2.27 -0.18 -9.00
C PHE A 278 2.03 1.16 -9.71
N SER A 279 2.63 2.27 -9.30
CA SER A 279 2.34 3.61 -9.85
C SER A 279 2.60 3.67 -11.36
N SER A 280 1.60 4.12 -12.12
CA SER A 280 1.67 4.15 -13.58
C SER A 280 2.71 5.14 -14.10
N TRP A 281 3.47 4.71 -15.10
CA TRP A 281 4.47 5.53 -15.78
C TRP A 281 3.84 6.36 -16.91
N GLY A 282 4.41 7.57 -17.17
CA GLY A 282 4.25 8.34 -18.38
C GLY A 282 5.32 7.95 -19.44
N GLY A 283 5.53 8.59 -20.55
CA GLY A 283 4.76 9.57 -21.26
C GLY A 283 3.64 8.99 -22.12
N LEU A 284 2.78 9.89 -22.43
CA LEU A 284 1.64 9.58 -23.27
C LEU A 284 2.06 9.36 -24.74
N PRO A 285 1.19 8.75 -25.57
CA PRO A 285 1.48 8.51 -26.99
C PRO A 285 1.81 9.77 -27.80
N ASP A 286 1.31 10.93 -27.37
CA ASP A 286 1.60 12.24 -27.97
C ASP A 286 2.84 12.94 -27.38
N LEU A 287 3.63 12.21 -26.58
CA LEU A 287 4.83 12.67 -25.88
C LEU A 287 4.57 13.70 -24.76
N THR A 288 3.33 13.91 -24.36
CA THR A 288 3.01 14.69 -23.15
C THR A 288 3.58 13.97 -21.93
N LEU A 289 4.27 14.72 -21.05
CA LEU A 289 4.79 14.18 -19.82
C LEU A 289 3.71 14.15 -18.74
N LYS A 290 3.47 12.98 -18.20
CA LYS A 290 2.67 12.67 -17.02
C LYS A 290 3.39 11.57 -16.23
N PRO A 291 3.17 11.39 -14.93
CA PRO A 291 2.36 12.23 -14.01
C PRO A 291 2.98 13.63 -13.81
N ASP A 292 2.24 14.54 -13.13
CA ASP A 292 2.73 15.89 -12.82
C ASP A 292 3.45 15.94 -11.47
N LEU A 293 2.91 15.23 -10.46
CA LEU A 293 3.41 15.18 -9.09
C LEU A 293 3.29 13.78 -8.53
N ALA A 294 3.96 13.55 -7.41
CA ALA A 294 3.75 12.39 -6.56
C ALA A 294 3.15 12.80 -5.20
N ALA A 295 2.42 11.91 -4.56
CA ALA A 295 1.97 12.06 -3.18
C ALA A 295 1.96 10.69 -2.50
N VAL A 296 1.82 10.64 -1.17
CA VAL A 296 1.81 9.38 -0.44
C VAL A 296 0.54 8.59 -0.78
N GLY A 297 0.70 7.43 -1.40
CA GLY A 297 -0.41 6.56 -1.82
C GLY A 297 -0.19 5.09 -1.48
N GLY A 298 1.01 4.69 -1.09
CA GLY A 298 1.30 3.35 -0.58
C GLY A 298 1.14 3.29 0.94
N ASN A 299 0.46 2.25 1.44
CA ASN A 299 0.26 1.99 2.87
C ASN A 299 -0.41 3.15 3.63
N VAL A 300 -1.47 3.72 3.07
CA VAL A 300 -2.21 4.83 3.67
C VAL A 300 -3.30 4.30 4.60
N TYR A 301 -3.18 4.55 5.90
CA TYR A 301 -4.20 4.23 6.89
C TYR A 301 -5.25 5.34 6.95
N SER A 302 -6.50 5.01 6.72
CA SER A 302 -7.60 5.98 6.67
C SER A 302 -8.95 5.33 7.00
N THR A 303 -10.01 6.15 6.92
CA THR A 303 -11.40 5.72 7.13
C THR A 303 -11.85 4.78 6.02
N MET A 304 -12.59 3.74 6.42
CA MET A 304 -13.19 2.74 5.55
C MET A 304 -14.71 2.78 5.65
N ASP A 305 -15.40 2.07 4.76
CA ASP A 305 -16.85 1.92 4.83
C ASP A 305 -17.30 1.31 6.15
N GLY A 306 -18.53 1.68 6.58
CA GLY A 306 -19.08 1.18 7.86
C GLY A 306 -18.49 1.80 9.12
N GLY A 307 -17.71 2.89 9.02
CA GLY A 307 -17.08 3.57 10.16
C GLY A 307 -15.84 2.88 10.69
N ALA A 308 -15.27 1.96 9.92
CA ALA A 308 -14.00 1.31 10.20
C ALA A 308 -12.79 2.16 9.78
N TYR A 309 -11.61 1.68 10.11
CA TYR A 309 -10.33 2.18 9.61
C TYR A 309 -9.53 1.03 9.02
N GLY A 310 -8.69 1.33 8.04
CA GLY A 310 -7.85 0.32 7.39
C GLY A 310 -6.77 0.94 6.52
N THR A 311 -5.86 0.10 6.07
CA THR A 311 -4.76 0.49 5.19
C THR A 311 -5.09 0.13 3.75
N MET A 312 -4.90 1.08 2.83
CA MET A 312 -5.02 0.87 1.39
C MET A 312 -3.79 1.44 0.67
N SER A 313 -3.50 0.88 -0.49
CA SER A 313 -2.45 1.37 -1.38
C SER A 313 -3.01 1.61 -2.78
N GLY A 314 -2.59 2.71 -3.41
CA GLY A 314 -3.01 3.09 -4.74
C GLY A 314 -2.73 4.56 -5.03
N THR A 315 -2.58 4.92 -6.29
CA THR A 315 -2.60 6.33 -6.72
C THR A 315 -3.92 7.02 -6.37
N SER A 316 -4.97 6.21 -6.12
CA SER A 316 -6.27 6.66 -5.57
C SER A 316 -6.17 7.23 -4.14
N MET A 317 -5.13 6.86 -3.35
CA MET A 317 -4.84 7.41 -2.02
C MET A 317 -3.90 8.62 -2.10
N ALA A 318 -3.08 8.70 -3.14
CA ALA A 318 -2.21 9.82 -3.41
C ALA A 318 -2.98 11.07 -3.90
N ALA A 319 -3.90 10.87 -4.84
CA ALA A 319 -4.66 11.96 -5.46
C ALA A 319 -5.43 12.86 -4.46
N PRO A 320 -6.14 12.33 -3.44
CA PRO A 320 -6.84 13.17 -2.47
C PRO A 320 -5.89 13.98 -1.57
N GLN A 321 -4.66 13.53 -1.35
CA GLN A 321 -3.67 14.34 -0.62
C GLN A 321 -3.25 15.55 -1.45
N ALA A 322 -2.95 15.36 -2.74
CA ALA A 322 -2.69 16.46 -3.67
C ALA A 322 -3.89 17.42 -3.79
N SER A 323 -5.12 16.88 -3.79
CA SER A 323 -6.35 17.69 -3.77
C SER A 323 -6.46 18.54 -2.51
N GLY A 324 -6.10 17.97 -1.34
CA GLY A 324 -6.03 18.72 -0.08
C GLY A 324 -4.99 19.84 -0.12
N MET A 325 -3.78 19.56 -0.66
CA MET A 325 -2.74 20.59 -0.84
C MET A 325 -3.19 21.68 -1.80
N ALA A 326 -3.85 21.32 -2.91
CA ALA A 326 -4.43 22.28 -3.85
C ALA A 326 -5.46 23.18 -3.18
N ALA A 327 -6.33 22.62 -2.35
CA ALA A 327 -7.34 23.39 -1.62
C ALA A 327 -6.73 24.40 -0.64
N LEU A 328 -5.69 23.99 0.11
CA LEU A 328 -4.95 24.87 1.02
C LEU A 328 -4.23 25.99 0.26
N LEU A 329 -3.64 25.66 -0.89
CA LEU A 329 -2.96 26.64 -1.73
C LEU A 329 -3.94 27.65 -2.33
N LEU A 330 -5.09 27.19 -2.83
CA LEU A 330 -6.17 28.08 -3.31
C LEU A 330 -6.66 29.01 -2.19
N GLN A 331 -6.83 28.49 -0.98
CA GLN A 331 -7.18 29.32 0.17
C GLN A 331 -6.12 30.39 0.42
N HIS A 332 -4.84 30.01 0.43
CA HIS A 332 -3.74 30.96 0.63
C HIS A 332 -3.68 32.03 -0.48
N LEU A 333 -3.82 31.63 -1.74
CA LEU A 333 -3.84 32.57 -2.87
C LEU A 333 -5.00 33.56 -2.76
N ARG A 334 -6.18 33.10 -2.33
CA ARG A 334 -7.38 33.93 -2.12
C ARG A 334 -7.18 34.90 -0.95
N GLU A 335 -6.71 34.43 0.20
CA GLU A 335 -6.61 35.24 1.41
C GLU A 335 -5.43 36.23 1.38
N THR A 336 -4.32 35.88 0.73
CA THR A 336 -3.09 36.67 0.75
C THR A 336 -2.92 37.54 -0.49
N TYR A 337 -3.35 37.05 -1.65
CA TYR A 337 -3.12 37.72 -2.94
C TYR A 337 -4.43 38.14 -3.64
N GLU A 338 -5.58 37.88 -3.02
CA GLU A 338 -6.91 38.15 -3.57
C GLU A 338 -7.20 37.51 -4.93
N MET A 339 -6.44 36.44 -5.25
CA MET A 339 -6.60 35.67 -6.49
C MET A 339 -7.77 34.71 -6.39
N THR A 340 -8.60 34.63 -7.42
CA THR A 340 -9.77 33.74 -7.47
C THR A 340 -9.98 33.15 -8.87
N GLY A 341 -10.83 32.12 -8.97
CA GLY A 341 -11.22 31.52 -10.23
C GLY A 341 -10.04 31.00 -11.06
N PRO A 342 -10.08 31.18 -12.39
CA PRO A 342 -9.05 30.65 -13.29
C PRO A 342 -7.62 31.13 -12.97
N GLU A 343 -7.47 32.40 -12.56
CA GLU A 343 -6.18 32.99 -12.22
C GLU A 343 -5.51 32.23 -11.05
N ALA A 344 -6.26 31.94 -9.99
CA ALA A 344 -5.76 31.17 -8.84
C ALA A 344 -5.46 29.72 -9.26
N ARG A 345 -6.36 29.08 -10.02
CA ARG A 345 -6.20 27.71 -10.52
C ARG A 345 -4.89 27.53 -11.30
N GLU A 346 -4.59 28.42 -12.23
CA GLU A 346 -3.40 28.36 -13.07
C GLU A 346 -2.08 28.43 -12.27
N ARG A 347 -2.12 28.93 -11.03
CA ARG A 347 -0.95 29.01 -10.16
C ARG A 347 -0.71 27.72 -9.36
N VAL A 348 -1.76 26.92 -9.11
CA VAL A 348 -1.67 25.77 -8.19
C VAL A 348 -0.67 24.73 -8.66
N GLN A 349 -0.84 24.21 -9.85
CA GLN A 349 0.05 23.16 -10.38
C GLN A 349 1.51 23.62 -10.49
N PRO A 350 1.85 24.77 -11.08
CA PRO A 350 3.24 25.24 -11.12
C PRO A 350 3.84 25.49 -9.75
N LEU A 351 3.08 25.98 -8.77
CA LEU A 351 3.61 26.21 -7.43
C LEU A 351 3.90 24.90 -6.73
N LEU A 352 3.02 23.91 -6.79
CA LEU A 352 3.25 22.58 -6.23
C LEU A 352 4.46 21.92 -6.92
N MET A 353 4.52 21.92 -8.25
CA MET A 353 5.64 21.33 -8.99
C MET A 353 6.99 22.01 -8.68
N ASN A 354 7.01 23.33 -8.50
CA ASN A 354 8.25 24.06 -8.22
C ASN A 354 8.77 23.85 -6.79
N THR A 355 7.92 23.40 -5.88
CA THR A 355 8.29 23.14 -4.48
C THR A 355 8.46 21.66 -4.18
N ALA A 356 8.09 20.79 -5.12
CA ALA A 356 8.26 19.34 -5.00
C ALA A 356 9.75 18.97 -4.93
N ALA A 357 10.06 17.97 -4.14
CA ALA A 357 11.40 17.37 -4.05
C ALA A 357 11.45 16.07 -4.86
N PRO A 358 12.51 15.82 -5.64
CA PRO A 358 12.67 14.55 -6.33
C PRO A 358 12.62 13.36 -5.37
N VAL A 359 11.88 12.33 -5.73
CA VAL A 359 11.85 11.06 -5.01
C VAL A 359 13.10 10.26 -5.36
N LEU A 360 13.77 9.71 -4.33
CA LEU A 360 15.01 8.96 -4.49
C LEU A 360 14.74 7.45 -4.41
N GLN A 361 15.49 6.70 -5.19
CA GLN A 361 15.61 5.25 -5.09
C GLN A 361 16.46 4.88 -3.85
N SER A 362 16.50 3.61 -3.48
CA SER A 362 17.28 3.12 -2.34
C SER A 362 18.80 3.38 -2.48
N ASP A 363 19.30 3.49 -3.70
CA ASP A 363 20.71 3.83 -4.02
C ASP A 363 20.99 5.35 -4.04
N GLY A 364 19.99 6.19 -3.73
CA GLY A 364 20.08 7.64 -3.73
C GLY A 364 19.95 8.30 -5.10
N VAL A 365 19.67 7.54 -6.16
CA VAL A 365 19.43 8.06 -7.50
C VAL A 365 17.98 8.53 -7.63
N GLU A 366 17.76 9.66 -8.29
CA GLU A 366 16.42 10.17 -8.55
C GLU A 366 15.64 9.24 -9.49
N TYR A 367 14.33 9.05 -9.20
CA TYR A 367 13.47 8.41 -10.17
C TYR A 367 13.27 9.27 -11.42
N SER A 368 12.99 8.62 -12.55
CA SER A 368 12.67 9.33 -13.78
C SER A 368 11.45 10.25 -13.60
N PRO A 369 11.46 11.49 -14.17
CA PRO A 369 10.27 12.34 -14.20
C PRO A 369 9.04 11.66 -14.82
N ARG A 370 9.22 10.66 -15.68
CA ARG A 370 8.11 9.85 -16.22
C ARG A 370 7.40 9.00 -15.16
N LYS A 371 8.02 8.79 -14.00
CA LYS A 371 7.45 8.04 -12.88
C LYS A 371 6.89 8.96 -11.79
N GLN A 372 7.56 10.06 -11.51
CA GLN A 372 7.31 10.91 -10.35
C GLN A 372 6.79 12.31 -10.69
N GLY A 373 6.80 12.72 -11.98
CA GLY A 373 6.59 14.11 -12.34
C GLY A 373 7.69 15.01 -11.77
N ALA A 374 7.30 16.07 -11.09
CA ALA A 374 8.23 16.96 -10.39
C ALA A 374 8.73 16.41 -9.05
N GLY A 375 8.13 15.34 -8.52
CA GLY A 375 8.45 14.73 -7.24
C GLY A 375 7.33 14.82 -6.20
N LEU A 376 7.70 14.65 -4.90
CA LEU A 376 6.81 14.63 -3.74
C LEU A 376 6.73 16.02 -3.07
#